data_bb413d752257a32b3c48584330ce55be
#
_entry.id   bb413d752257a32b3c48584330ce55be
#
_cell.length_a   1.000
_cell.length_b   1.000
_cell.length_c   1.000
_cell.angle_alpha   90.00
_cell.angle_beta   90.00
_cell.angle_gamma   90.00
#
_symmetry.space_group_name_H-M   'P 1'
#
loop_
_entity.id
_entity.type
_entity.pdbx_description
1 polymer ?
#
loop_
_entity_poly.entity_id
_entity_poly.type
_entity_poly.pdbx_seq_one_letter_code
_entity_poly.pdbx_strand_id
1 'polypeptide(L)'
;MRKFPCVFMRGGTSKGCMFLASDLPARDQWDDIFVQAMGSPDPKQIDGLGGCVSSNNKIIVVNKSERPGIDVDYIVGQSIVGQSKIDYKSNCGNMTAATAPFAVEMGLVEHLTEPTTIVHLFNLNTNKAIDVEVPVKDGQFDNEGSCAIAGVEGTAGELKVNFLDPAGAKTGKLFPTGKAKEVLDLGEEGSIEASILDVSNPMVIVRASDLGIKGTELPAEVDANKALAKKLEAIRGAACVEMGFAKDLADATANSPAVPKVGSVAAPVDFTDISGKEVKAEEMDICARVISVFKCHKACPLTSASSISVAAFVPGTIVNELAVCNPGQQTVRIGHPSGVMTMYPYLDDPAKPLNEINVSGVAVQRTARRIMDGTLYIRK
;
A
#
# COMPACT_ATOMS: atom_id res chain seq x y z
N MET A 1 -6.85 -1.12 38.08
CA MET A 1 -6.83 -0.94 36.61
C MET A 1 -5.99 0.28 36.28
N ARG A 2 -5.12 0.16 35.26
CA ARG A 2 -4.43 1.31 34.63
C ARG A 2 -5.37 1.95 33.61
N LYS A 3 -5.24 3.23 33.37
CA LYS A 3 -6.12 4.00 32.47
C LYS A 3 -5.27 4.75 31.46
N PHE A 4 -5.64 4.70 30.18
CA PHE A 4 -4.94 5.39 29.09
C PHE A 4 -5.94 6.07 28.17
N PRO A 5 -5.76 7.38 27.86
CA PRO A 5 -6.50 8.01 26.77
C PRO A 5 -6.28 7.24 25.46
N CYS A 6 -7.33 7.01 24.69
CA CYS A 6 -7.27 6.26 23.45
C CYS A 6 -8.29 6.83 22.45
N VAL A 7 -7.85 7.03 21.22
CA VAL A 7 -8.74 7.31 20.09
C VAL A 7 -8.81 6.06 19.23
N PHE A 8 -10.01 5.64 18.84
CA PHE A 8 -10.19 4.52 17.94
C PHE A 8 -10.57 5.03 16.56
N MET A 9 -9.72 4.75 15.56
CA MET A 9 -9.87 5.27 14.21
C MET A 9 -9.88 4.17 13.16
N ARG A 10 -10.61 4.44 12.08
CA ARG A 10 -10.42 3.77 10.79
C ARG A 10 -9.44 4.58 9.95
N GLY A 11 -8.48 3.91 9.34
CA GLY A 11 -7.66 4.43 8.26
C GLY A 11 -7.72 3.46 7.08
N GLY A 12 -8.11 3.94 5.90
CA GLY A 12 -8.36 3.06 4.77
C GLY A 12 -9.26 1.90 5.16
N THR A 13 -8.87 0.67 4.83
CA THR A 13 -9.57 -0.58 5.16
C THR A 13 -9.09 -1.22 6.48
N SER A 14 -8.41 -0.47 7.33
CA SER A 14 -7.96 -0.94 8.65
C SER A 14 -8.51 -0.06 9.77
N LYS A 15 -8.51 -0.57 11.00
CA LYS A 15 -8.85 0.21 12.19
C LYS A 15 -7.96 -0.19 13.37
N GLY A 16 -7.82 0.73 14.32
CA GLY A 16 -7.00 0.48 15.49
C GLY A 16 -7.02 1.61 16.51
N CYS A 17 -6.30 1.36 17.60
CA CYS A 17 -6.09 2.32 18.68
C CYS A 17 -4.98 3.29 18.33
N MET A 18 -5.24 4.57 18.56
CA MET A 18 -4.30 5.67 18.42
C MET A 18 -3.98 6.23 19.81
N PHE A 19 -2.72 6.44 20.10
CA PHE A 19 -2.23 6.98 21.36
C PHE A 19 -1.25 8.12 21.12
N LEU A 20 -1.26 9.13 21.99
CA LEU A 20 -0.11 10.00 22.12
C LEU A 20 0.97 9.30 22.95
N ALA A 21 2.22 9.43 22.55
CA ALA A 21 3.34 8.84 23.29
C ALA A 21 3.43 9.39 24.72
N SER A 22 3.05 10.67 24.93
CA SER A 22 2.99 11.33 26.25
C SER A 22 2.00 10.69 27.23
N ASP A 23 0.98 10.00 26.72
CA ASP A 23 -0.05 9.36 27.55
C ASP A 23 0.33 7.92 27.95
N LEU A 24 1.42 7.40 27.41
CA LEU A 24 1.90 6.04 27.65
C LEU A 24 3.11 6.04 28.60
N PRO A 25 3.31 4.96 29.34
CA PRO A 25 4.51 4.76 30.15
C PRO A 25 5.74 4.51 29.26
N ALA A 26 6.87 4.15 29.87
CA ALA A 26 8.08 3.78 29.15
C ALA A 26 7.84 2.67 28.12
N ARG A 27 8.60 2.70 27.03
CA ARG A 27 8.42 1.87 25.81
C ARG A 27 8.37 0.35 26.10
N ASP A 28 9.09 -0.11 27.07
CA ASP A 28 9.14 -1.53 27.49
C ASP A 28 7.83 -2.06 28.09
N GLN A 29 6.92 -1.18 28.48
CA GLN A 29 5.60 -1.53 29.01
C GLN A 29 4.48 -1.54 27.95
N TRP A 30 4.76 -1.11 26.72
CA TRP A 30 3.73 -0.95 25.69
C TRP A 30 3.10 -2.27 25.25
N ASP A 31 3.88 -3.30 25.10
CA ASP A 31 3.40 -4.59 24.58
C ASP A 31 2.33 -5.21 25.48
N ASP A 32 2.50 -5.13 26.81
CA ASP A 32 1.49 -5.58 27.77
C ASP A 32 0.19 -4.78 27.64
N ILE A 33 0.28 -3.46 27.51
CA ILE A 33 -0.87 -2.58 27.34
C ILE A 33 -1.59 -2.90 26.03
N PHE A 34 -0.86 -3.05 24.93
CA PHE A 34 -1.43 -3.23 23.60
C PHE A 34 -2.01 -4.63 23.38
N VAL A 35 -1.39 -5.67 23.93
CA VAL A 35 -1.93 -7.01 23.91
C VAL A 35 -3.29 -7.05 24.63
N GLN A 36 -3.39 -6.44 25.80
CA GLN A 36 -4.66 -6.34 26.53
C GLN A 36 -5.68 -5.43 25.82
N ALA A 37 -5.23 -4.28 25.28
CA ALA A 37 -6.09 -3.37 24.54
C ALA A 37 -6.79 -4.05 23.35
N MET A 38 -6.08 -4.96 22.67
CA MET A 38 -6.63 -5.71 21.54
C MET A 38 -7.43 -6.94 21.97
N GLY A 39 -7.28 -7.44 23.20
CA GLY A 39 -7.91 -8.69 23.67
C GLY A 39 -7.13 -9.94 23.24
N SER A 40 -5.83 -9.79 22.92
CA SER A 40 -4.96 -10.92 22.59
C SER A 40 -4.56 -11.70 23.86
N PRO A 41 -4.34 -13.03 23.82
CA PRO A 41 -4.21 -13.87 22.61
C PRO A 41 -5.53 -14.52 22.14
N ASP A 42 -6.70 -14.13 22.65
CA ASP A 42 -7.97 -14.70 22.18
C ASP A 42 -8.13 -14.45 20.65
N PRO A 43 -8.31 -15.49 19.81
CA PRO A 43 -8.55 -15.32 18.38
C PRO A 43 -9.80 -14.49 18.06
N LYS A 44 -10.78 -14.44 18.95
CA LYS A 44 -11.99 -13.61 18.82
C LYS A 44 -11.80 -12.21 19.37
N GLN A 45 -10.80 -12.02 20.25
CA GLN A 45 -10.47 -10.75 20.92
C GLN A 45 -11.66 -10.08 21.62
N ILE A 46 -12.49 -10.88 22.28
CA ILE A 46 -13.75 -10.45 22.92
C ILE A 46 -13.51 -9.45 24.04
N ASP A 47 -12.41 -9.59 24.78
CA ASP A 47 -12.08 -8.71 25.92
C ASP A 47 -11.16 -7.55 25.51
N GLY A 48 -11.34 -7.04 24.28
CA GLY A 48 -10.55 -5.94 23.76
C GLY A 48 -11.20 -5.23 22.56
N LEU A 49 -10.48 -4.27 21.99
CA LEU A 49 -10.90 -3.47 20.84
C LEU A 49 -10.49 -4.08 19.49
N GLY A 50 -9.80 -5.20 19.50
CA GLY A 50 -9.36 -5.89 18.31
C GLY A 50 -10.47 -6.64 17.57
N GLY A 51 -10.08 -7.51 16.66
CA GLY A 51 -10.99 -8.38 15.90
C GLY A 51 -10.27 -9.55 15.27
N CYS A 52 -11.03 -10.47 14.67
CA CYS A 52 -10.53 -11.76 14.18
C CYS A 52 -9.57 -11.67 12.97
N VAL A 53 -9.37 -10.48 12.40
CA VAL A 53 -8.54 -10.26 11.21
C VAL A 53 -7.48 -9.18 11.45
N SER A 54 -6.33 -9.31 10.82
CA SER A 54 -5.16 -8.43 11.03
C SER A 54 -5.43 -6.94 10.77
N SER A 55 -6.38 -6.61 9.88
CA SER A 55 -6.77 -5.22 9.59
C SER A 55 -7.46 -4.51 10.76
N ASN A 56 -8.00 -5.26 11.72
CA ASN A 56 -8.72 -4.72 12.89
C ASN A 56 -7.84 -4.64 14.16
N ASN A 57 -6.54 -4.93 14.04
CA ASN A 57 -5.64 -5.12 15.18
C ASN A 57 -4.42 -4.20 15.09
N LYS A 58 -4.67 -2.94 14.75
CA LYS A 58 -3.60 -1.94 14.62
C LYS A 58 -3.50 -1.07 15.87
N ILE A 59 -2.28 -0.73 16.20
CA ILE A 59 -1.94 0.22 17.25
C ILE A 59 -1.03 1.27 16.64
N ILE A 60 -1.31 2.53 16.88
CA ILE A 60 -0.49 3.64 16.41
C ILE A 60 -0.13 4.48 17.63
N VAL A 61 1.14 4.75 17.80
CA VAL A 61 1.62 5.72 18.79
C VAL A 61 2.23 6.88 18.03
N VAL A 62 1.77 8.08 18.37
CA VAL A 62 2.13 9.34 17.70
C VAL A 62 2.80 10.26 18.69
N ASN A 63 3.85 10.94 18.25
CA ASN A 63 4.54 11.98 19.01
C ASN A 63 4.81 13.19 18.12
N LYS A 64 4.79 14.40 18.69
CA LYS A 64 5.29 15.57 17.96
C LYS A 64 6.75 15.35 17.61
N SER A 65 7.14 15.59 16.36
CA SER A 65 8.50 15.38 15.92
C SER A 65 9.43 16.50 16.31
N GLU A 66 10.67 16.17 16.63
CA GLU A 66 11.78 17.13 16.76
C GLU A 66 12.63 17.22 15.48
N ARG A 67 12.23 16.50 14.43
CA ARG A 67 12.94 16.46 13.14
C ARG A 67 12.59 17.70 12.32
N PRO A 68 13.57 18.37 11.71
CA PRO A 68 13.29 19.49 10.82
C PRO A 68 12.35 19.08 9.69
N GLY A 69 11.25 19.85 9.50
CA GLY A 69 10.28 19.65 8.42
C GLY A 69 9.34 18.46 8.61
N ILE A 70 9.30 17.85 9.81
CA ILE A 70 8.37 16.75 10.14
C ILE A 70 7.46 17.21 11.28
N ASP A 71 6.16 17.03 11.11
CA ASP A 71 5.17 17.40 12.15
C ASP A 71 5.13 16.35 13.26
N VAL A 72 5.04 15.06 12.88
CA VAL A 72 4.91 13.99 13.85
C VAL A 72 5.75 12.75 13.48
N ASP A 73 6.32 12.13 14.50
CA ASP A 73 6.86 10.78 14.45
C ASP A 73 5.76 9.79 14.84
N TYR A 74 5.68 8.65 14.15
CA TYR A 74 4.73 7.60 14.52
C TYR A 74 5.30 6.21 14.38
N ILE A 75 4.79 5.29 15.19
CA ILE A 75 5.10 3.87 15.12
C ILE A 75 3.82 3.04 15.01
N VAL A 76 3.86 2.02 14.17
CA VAL A 76 2.78 1.06 13.98
C VAL A 76 3.09 -0.22 14.71
N GLY A 77 2.18 -0.64 15.60
CA GLY A 77 2.15 -1.97 16.19
C GLY A 77 1.04 -2.82 15.56
N GLN A 78 1.38 -4.05 15.23
CA GLN A 78 0.42 -5.06 14.77
C GLN A 78 0.24 -6.11 15.85
N SER A 79 -0.92 -6.15 16.51
CA SER A 79 -1.24 -7.27 17.37
C SER A 79 -1.49 -8.53 16.53
N ILE A 80 -0.76 -9.60 16.86
CA ILE A 80 -0.87 -10.86 16.13
C ILE A 80 -2.05 -11.65 16.69
N VAL A 81 -3.07 -11.87 15.85
CA VAL A 81 -4.27 -12.62 16.25
C VAL A 81 -3.90 -14.02 16.75
N GLY A 82 -4.39 -14.40 17.92
CA GLY A 82 -4.09 -15.69 18.55
C GLY A 82 -2.75 -15.76 19.29
N GLN A 83 -2.01 -14.64 19.40
CA GLN A 83 -0.72 -14.59 20.09
C GLN A 83 -0.61 -13.36 21.01
N SER A 84 0.06 -13.52 22.15
CA SER A 84 0.42 -12.40 23.05
C SER A 84 1.65 -11.66 22.52
N LYS A 85 1.54 -11.05 21.34
CA LYS A 85 2.68 -10.41 20.65
C LYS A 85 2.25 -9.22 19.82
N ILE A 86 3.05 -8.16 19.88
CA ILE A 86 2.97 -6.99 18.99
C ILE A 86 4.17 -7.03 18.03
N ASP A 87 3.90 -6.90 16.73
CA ASP A 87 4.93 -6.81 15.70
C ASP A 87 5.08 -5.34 15.25
N TYR A 88 6.31 -4.84 15.27
CA TYR A 88 6.68 -3.48 14.86
C TYR A 88 7.56 -3.46 13.60
N LYS A 89 7.67 -4.56 12.86
CA LYS A 89 8.61 -4.66 11.73
C LYS A 89 8.16 -3.94 10.47
N SER A 90 6.87 -3.66 10.35
CA SER A 90 6.31 -3.10 9.12
C SER A 90 5.43 -1.87 9.36
N ASN A 91 5.32 -1.03 8.34
CA ASN A 91 4.33 0.05 8.29
C ASN A 91 2.96 -0.50 7.83
N CYS A 92 1.92 0.26 8.13
CA CYS A 92 0.56 0.05 7.63
C CYS A 92 0.07 1.30 6.90
N GLY A 93 0.14 1.33 5.56
CA GLY A 93 -0.30 2.46 4.76
C GLY A 93 -1.75 2.90 5.00
N ASN A 94 -2.62 1.98 5.39
CA ASN A 94 -3.99 2.31 5.79
C ASN A 94 -4.01 3.14 7.08
N MET A 95 -3.25 2.75 8.10
CA MET A 95 -3.22 3.50 9.35
C MET A 95 -2.37 4.76 9.25
N THR A 96 -1.40 4.83 8.34
CA THR A 96 -0.71 6.08 7.98
C THR A 96 -1.73 7.15 7.57
N ALA A 97 -2.76 6.77 6.80
CA ALA A 97 -3.85 7.68 6.44
C ALA A 97 -4.66 8.20 7.63
N ALA A 98 -4.75 7.46 8.74
CA ALA A 98 -5.42 7.92 9.95
C ALA A 98 -4.50 8.76 10.84
N THR A 99 -3.18 8.59 10.72
CA THR A 99 -2.20 9.29 11.57
C THR A 99 -2.21 10.79 11.33
N ALA A 100 -2.33 11.22 10.08
CA ALA A 100 -2.33 12.65 9.75
C ALA A 100 -3.59 13.39 10.25
N PRO A 101 -4.84 12.93 10.00
CA PRO A 101 -6.02 13.49 10.63
C PRO A 101 -5.96 13.48 12.16
N PHE A 102 -5.47 12.40 12.76
CA PHE A 102 -5.24 12.34 14.20
C PHE A 102 -4.30 13.45 14.68
N ALA A 103 -3.19 13.69 13.96
CA ALA A 103 -2.25 14.74 14.31
C ALA A 103 -2.88 16.14 14.23
N VAL A 104 -3.72 16.38 13.20
CA VAL A 104 -4.50 17.64 13.08
C VAL A 104 -5.45 17.82 14.27
N GLU A 105 -6.29 16.81 14.56
CA GLU A 105 -7.28 16.86 15.63
C GLU A 105 -6.66 16.95 17.03
N MET A 106 -5.45 16.42 17.21
CA MET A 106 -4.72 16.50 18.49
C MET A 106 -3.84 17.75 18.62
N GLY A 107 -3.87 18.66 17.63
CA GLY A 107 -3.12 19.92 17.66
C GLY A 107 -1.60 19.74 17.58
N LEU A 108 -1.12 18.65 16.93
CA LEU A 108 0.31 18.39 16.76
C LEU A 108 0.90 19.10 15.54
N VAL A 109 0.05 19.54 14.60
CA VAL A 109 0.45 20.29 13.40
C VAL A 109 0.36 21.78 13.69
N GLU A 110 1.49 22.50 13.61
CA GLU A 110 1.56 23.92 14.01
C GLU A 110 0.89 24.86 13.01
N HIS A 111 1.00 24.55 11.73
CA HIS A 111 0.51 25.41 10.65
C HIS A 111 -0.50 24.65 9.78
N LEU A 112 -1.77 24.96 9.99
CA LEU A 112 -2.85 24.42 9.17
C LEU A 112 -3.19 25.39 8.04
N THR A 113 -3.41 24.84 6.84
CA THR A 113 -3.92 25.56 5.68
C THR A 113 -5.27 24.98 5.28
N GLU A 114 -6.16 25.81 4.74
CA GLU A 114 -7.46 25.41 4.23
C GLU A 114 -7.56 25.68 2.72
N PRO A 115 -8.27 24.88 1.97
CA PRO A 115 -9.10 23.72 2.36
C PRO A 115 -8.30 22.43 2.55
N THR A 116 -6.98 22.45 2.37
CA THR A 116 -6.10 21.27 2.47
C THR A 116 -4.80 21.66 3.15
N THR A 117 -4.33 20.82 4.05
CA THR A 117 -3.01 20.92 4.66
C THR A 117 -2.19 19.67 4.33
N ILE A 118 -0.87 19.83 4.21
CA ILE A 118 0.06 18.69 4.10
C ILE A 118 0.60 18.43 5.51
N VAL A 119 0.42 17.22 6.00
CA VAL A 119 0.99 16.74 7.26
C VAL A 119 2.21 15.88 6.96
N HIS A 120 3.35 16.30 7.48
CA HIS A 120 4.63 15.60 7.30
C HIS A 120 4.83 14.57 8.41
N LEU A 121 4.79 13.30 8.04
CA LEU A 121 4.93 12.17 8.95
C LEU A 121 6.30 11.52 8.82
N PHE A 122 6.88 11.03 9.92
CA PHE A 122 8.02 10.14 9.89
C PHE A 122 7.68 8.79 10.53
N ASN A 123 7.78 7.74 9.75
CA ASN A 123 7.48 6.39 10.20
C ASN A 123 8.72 5.74 10.86
N LEU A 124 8.64 5.48 12.15
CA LEU A 124 9.73 4.90 12.94
C LEU A 124 9.97 3.41 12.65
N ASN A 125 9.00 2.70 12.05
CA ASN A 125 9.19 1.30 11.67
C ASN A 125 10.12 1.15 10.45
N THR A 126 10.02 2.08 9.51
CA THR A 126 10.69 2.00 8.20
C THR A 126 11.75 3.08 7.99
N ASN A 127 11.84 4.06 8.92
CA ASN A 127 12.67 5.26 8.82
C ASN A 127 12.43 6.03 7.51
N LYS A 128 11.15 6.23 7.15
CA LYS A 128 10.75 6.94 5.94
C LYS A 128 9.82 8.11 6.27
N ALA A 129 10.01 9.22 5.56
CA ALA A 129 9.09 10.34 5.54
C ALA A 129 7.92 10.01 4.60
N ILE A 130 6.72 10.49 4.97
CA ILE A 130 5.47 10.30 4.24
C ILE A 130 4.67 11.57 4.40
N ASP A 131 4.23 12.16 3.29
CA ASP A 131 3.33 13.31 3.32
C ASP A 131 1.89 12.84 3.18
N VAL A 132 0.98 13.50 3.90
CA VAL A 132 -0.44 13.24 3.75
C VAL A 132 -1.17 14.55 3.52
N GLU A 133 -1.84 14.66 2.36
CA GLU A 133 -2.79 15.74 2.12
C GLU A 133 -4.07 15.44 2.91
N VAL A 134 -4.45 16.37 3.79
CA VAL A 134 -5.59 16.25 4.70
C VAL A 134 -6.56 17.41 4.43
N PRO A 135 -7.84 17.16 4.13
CA PRO A 135 -8.83 18.22 4.05
C PRO A 135 -9.05 18.83 5.43
N VAL A 136 -9.04 20.17 5.49
CA VAL A 136 -9.20 20.95 6.72
C VAL A 136 -10.29 21.98 6.53
N LYS A 137 -11.16 22.09 7.54
CA LYS A 137 -12.21 23.10 7.64
C LYS A 137 -12.37 23.55 9.08
N ASP A 138 -12.44 24.85 9.29
CA ASP A 138 -12.55 25.45 10.62
C ASP A 138 -11.43 24.99 11.60
N GLY A 139 -10.23 24.79 11.06
CA GLY A 139 -9.05 24.32 11.81
C GLY A 139 -9.11 22.85 12.27
N GLN A 140 -9.99 22.04 11.71
CA GLN A 140 -10.15 20.62 12.05
C GLN A 140 -10.12 19.76 10.78
N PHE A 141 -9.88 18.45 10.95
CA PHE A 141 -10.01 17.50 9.87
C PHE A 141 -11.46 17.49 9.34
N ASP A 142 -11.62 17.79 8.05
CA ASP A 142 -12.90 17.67 7.37
C ASP A 142 -13.13 16.23 6.89
N ASN A 143 -13.94 15.50 7.64
CA ASN A 143 -14.28 14.11 7.32
C ASN A 143 -15.35 13.98 6.23
N GLU A 144 -16.00 15.09 5.85
CA GLU A 144 -17.06 15.08 4.84
C GLU A 144 -16.49 15.12 3.43
N GLY A 145 -17.10 14.40 2.51
CA GLY A 145 -16.65 14.39 1.11
C GLY A 145 -17.26 13.26 0.29
N SER A 146 -16.89 13.24 -1.00
CA SER A 146 -17.41 12.27 -1.97
C SER A 146 -16.43 11.12 -2.26
N CYS A 147 -15.30 11.06 -1.57
CA CYS A 147 -14.29 10.04 -1.82
C CYS A 147 -14.76 8.67 -1.32
N ALA A 148 -14.93 7.73 -2.24
CA ALA A 148 -15.17 6.32 -1.96
C ALA A 148 -13.89 5.51 -2.16
N ILE A 149 -13.64 4.54 -1.28
CA ILE A 149 -12.53 3.60 -1.44
C ILE A 149 -13.04 2.16 -1.37
N ALA A 150 -12.46 1.28 -2.17
CA ALA A 150 -12.83 -0.14 -2.19
C ALA A 150 -12.69 -0.77 -0.80
N GLY A 151 -13.71 -1.53 -0.38
CA GLY A 151 -13.75 -2.22 0.92
C GLY A 151 -14.18 -1.35 2.11
N VAL A 152 -14.69 -0.13 1.86
CA VAL A 152 -15.29 0.74 2.88
C VAL A 152 -16.63 1.26 2.36
N GLU A 153 -17.67 1.11 3.16
CA GLU A 153 -19.01 1.63 2.85
C GLU A 153 -19.06 3.16 2.96
N GLY A 154 -19.78 3.79 2.03
CA GLY A 154 -20.00 5.24 2.00
C GLY A 154 -18.83 6.03 1.48
N THR A 155 -18.88 7.35 1.73
CA THR A 155 -17.89 8.32 1.28
C THR A 155 -17.34 9.14 2.45
N ALA A 156 -16.21 9.81 2.26
CA ALA A 156 -15.59 10.70 3.26
C ALA A 156 -14.65 11.72 2.59
N GLY A 157 -14.03 12.59 3.37
CA GLY A 157 -12.95 13.47 2.92
C GLY A 157 -11.77 12.69 2.36
N GLU A 158 -11.29 13.11 1.20
CA GLU A 158 -10.15 12.47 0.52
C GLU A 158 -8.84 12.77 1.23
N LEU A 159 -8.07 11.73 1.47
CA LEU A 159 -6.69 11.82 1.90
C LEU A 159 -5.78 11.30 0.77
N LYS A 160 -4.66 11.99 0.52
CA LYS A 160 -3.62 11.45 -0.36
C LYS A 160 -2.38 11.14 0.47
N VAL A 161 -2.10 9.85 0.61
CA VAL A 161 -0.91 9.36 1.33
C VAL A 161 0.23 9.23 0.35
N ASN A 162 1.19 10.15 0.38
CA ASN A 162 2.30 10.26 -0.54
C ASN A 162 3.58 9.67 0.05
N PHE A 163 4.07 8.61 -0.59
CA PHE A 163 5.34 7.97 -0.28
C PHE A 163 6.44 8.66 -1.07
N LEU A 164 7.33 9.37 -0.39
CA LEU A 164 8.38 10.18 -0.98
C LEU A 164 9.54 9.34 -1.50
N ASP A 165 10.17 9.79 -2.60
CA ASP A 165 11.34 9.19 -3.22
C ASP A 165 11.26 7.65 -3.34
N PRO A 166 10.19 7.10 -3.95
CA PRO A 166 9.94 5.67 -3.94
C PRO A 166 10.78 4.89 -4.97
N ALA A 167 11.43 5.58 -5.92
CA ALA A 167 12.19 4.94 -7.00
C ALA A 167 13.50 4.31 -6.49
N GLY A 168 13.84 3.14 -7.04
CA GLY A 168 15.10 2.47 -6.72
C GLY A 168 15.22 1.95 -5.30
N ALA A 169 14.11 1.64 -4.64
CA ALA A 169 14.10 1.29 -3.22
C ALA A 169 14.96 0.08 -2.84
N LYS A 170 15.22 -0.83 -3.77
CA LYS A 170 16.06 -2.03 -3.58
C LYS A 170 17.27 -2.07 -4.51
N THR A 171 17.12 -1.57 -5.73
CA THR A 171 18.14 -1.65 -6.79
C THR A 171 18.91 -0.35 -6.99
N GLY A 172 18.45 0.75 -6.40
CA GLY A 172 19.00 2.09 -6.60
C GLY A 172 18.59 2.74 -7.94
N LYS A 173 17.75 2.08 -8.75
CA LYS A 173 17.33 2.57 -10.06
C LYS A 173 15.83 2.35 -10.27
N LEU A 174 15.15 3.30 -10.89
CA LEU A 174 13.74 3.17 -11.30
C LEU A 174 13.56 1.99 -12.26
N PHE A 175 14.41 1.88 -13.28
CA PHE A 175 14.49 0.77 -14.22
C PHE A 175 15.80 0.00 -13.96
N PRO A 176 15.77 -1.11 -13.21
CA PRO A 176 16.98 -1.85 -12.82
C PRO A 176 17.82 -2.31 -13.99
N THR A 177 17.19 -2.72 -15.10
CA THR A 177 17.85 -3.19 -16.33
C THR A 177 18.15 -2.07 -17.33
N GLY A 178 17.67 -0.84 -17.07
CA GLY A 178 17.81 0.31 -17.97
C GLY A 178 16.90 0.26 -19.21
N LYS A 179 15.90 -0.63 -19.24
CA LYS A 179 14.98 -0.81 -20.37
C LYS A 179 13.53 -0.61 -19.92
N ALA A 180 12.70 -0.01 -20.78
CA ALA A 180 11.26 0.10 -20.56
C ALA A 180 10.56 -1.26 -20.71
N LYS A 181 11.03 -2.06 -21.67
CA LYS A 181 10.62 -3.45 -21.91
C LYS A 181 11.81 -4.31 -22.32
N GLU A 182 11.72 -5.59 -22.03
CA GLU A 182 12.70 -6.59 -22.42
C GLU A 182 12.07 -7.98 -22.51
N VAL A 183 12.72 -8.87 -23.24
CA VAL A 183 12.30 -10.27 -23.35
C VAL A 183 13.05 -11.07 -22.28
N LEU A 184 12.29 -11.70 -21.39
CA LEU A 184 12.82 -12.60 -20.37
C LEU A 184 12.84 -14.03 -20.92
N ASP A 185 13.95 -14.73 -20.70
CA ASP A 185 14.06 -16.19 -20.94
C ASP A 185 13.54 -16.92 -19.69
N LEU A 186 12.53 -17.75 -19.89
CA LEU A 186 11.88 -18.52 -18.82
C LEU A 186 12.31 -19.99 -18.81
N GLY A 187 13.36 -20.34 -19.58
CA GLY A 187 13.81 -21.72 -19.76
C GLY A 187 12.74 -22.57 -20.46
N GLU A 188 12.28 -23.63 -19.81
CA GLU A 188 11.27 -24.55 -20.37
C GLU A 188 9.90 -23.89 -20.66
N GLU A 189 9.58 -22.78 -19.99
CA GLU A 189 8.34 -22.02 -20.18
C GLU A 189 8.42 -21.03 -21.35
N GLY A 190 9.54 -21.03 -22.12
CA GLY A 190 9.74 -20.18 -23.29
C GLY A 190 10.25 -18.78 -22.94
N SER A 191 9.71 -17.75 -23.58
CA SER A 191 10.09 -16.36 -23.35
C SER A 191 8.86 -15.45 -23.29
N ILE A 192 9.02 -14.28 -22.66
CA ILE A 192 7.94 -13.31 -22.53
C ILE A 192 8.49 -11.88 -22.49
N GLU A 193 7.77 -10.92 -23.09
CA GLU A 193 8.09 -9.51 -22.95
C GLU A 193 7.60 -8.98 -21.59
N ALA A 194 8.44 -8.23 -20.90
CA ALA A 194 8.18 -7.71 -19.57
C ALA A 194 8.71 -6.29 -19.36
N SER A 195 8.08 -5.53 -18.48
CA SER A 195 8.63 -4.30 -17.91
C SER A 195 9.06 -4.56 -16.47
N ILE A 196 10.27 -4.13 -16.09
CA ILE A 196 10.82 -4.31 -14.74
C ILE A 196 11.08 -2.94 -14.12
N LEU A 197 10.41 -2.65 -13.01
CA LEU A 197 10.53 -1.38 -12.28
C LEU A 197 10.80 -1.63 -10.80
N ASP A 198 11.51 -0.69 -10.17
CA ASP A 198 11.66 -0.63 -8.72
C ASP A 198 11.08 0.69 -8.19
N VAL A 199 9.80 0.63 -7.79
CA VAL A 199 9.09 1.75 -7.13
C VAL A 199 8.54 1.24 -5.82
N SER A 200 9.12 1.66 -4.72
CA SER A 200 8.87 1.16 -3.35
C SER A 200 9.23 -0.33 -3.15
N ASN A 201 9.12 -1.14 -4.17
CA ASN A 201 9.54 -2.55 -4.21
C ASN A 201 9.61 -3.02 -5.67
N PRO A 202 10.62 -3.81 -6.05
CA PRO A 202 10.75 -4.33 -7.40
C PRO A 202 9.53 -5.13 -7.86
N MET A 203 9.15 -4.89 -9.11
CA MET A 203 8.04 -5.58 -9.77
C MET A 203 8.36 -5.88 -11.23
N VAL A 204 8.00 -7.06 -11.68
CA VAL A 204 7.94 -7.43 -13.10
C VAL A 204 6.48 -7.45 -13.56
N ILE A 205 6.22 -6.82 -14.71
CA ILE A 205 4.89 -6.61 -15.27
C ILE A 205 4.84 -7.20 -16.67
N VAL A 206 3.83 -8.02 -16.94
CA VAL A 206 3.58 -8.65 -18.25
C VAL A 206 2.14 -8.40 -18.70
N ARG A 207 1.86 -8.57 -19.98
CA ARG A 207 0.47 -8.52 -20.49
C ARG A 207 -0.29 -9.78 -20.08
N ALA A 208 -1.53 -9.61 -19.67
CA ALA A 208 -2.42 -10.75 -19.39
C ALA A 208 -2.64 -11.62 -20.63
N SER A 209 -2.73 -11.02 -21.82
CA SER A 209 -2.86 -11.72 -23.10
C SER A 209 -1.72 -12.72 -23.38
N ASP A 210 -0.48 -12.37 -23.00
CA ASP A 210 0.70 -13.21 -23.21
C ASP A 210 0.73 -14.41 -22.26
N LEU A 211 -0.10 -14.37 -21.22
CA LEU A 211 -0.35 -15.48 -20.30
C LEU A 211 -1.60 -16.32 -20.69
N GLY A 212 -2.34 -15.90 -21.72
CA GLY A 212 -3.59 -16.54 -22.12
C GLY A 212 -4.75 -16.30 -21.14
N ILE A 213 -4.71 -15.20 -20.38
CA ILE A 213 -5.75 -14.79 -19.42
C ILE A 213 -6.32 -13.42 -19.79
N LYS A 214 -7.47 -13.07 -19.20
CA LYS A 214 -8.16 -11.80 -19.46
C LYS A 214 -7.59 -10.64 -18.65
N GLY A 215 -6.93 -10.92 -17.50
CA GLY A 215 -6.50 -9.92 -16.54
C GLY A 215 -7.59 -9.49 -15.54
N THR A 216 -8.73 -10.19 -15.57
CA THR A 216 -9.88 -9.94 -14.70
C THR A 216 -10.22 -11.13 -13.79
N GLU A 217 -9.44 -12.19 -13.88
CA GLU A 217 -9.65 -13.41 -13.09
C GLU A 217 -9.70 -13.11 -11.61
N LEU A 218 -10.54 -13.86 -10.89
CA LEU A 218 -10.57 -13.79 -9.41
C LEU A 218 -9.33 -14.51 -8.83
N PRO A 219 -8.88 -14.14 -7.64
CA PRO A 219 -7.70 -14.76 -7.02
C PRO A 219 -7.78 -16.28 -6.91
N ALA A 220 -8.97 -16.83 -6.65
CA ALA A 220 -9.17 -18.28 -6.58
C ALA A 220 -8.98 -18.97 -7.95
N GLU A 221 -9.36 -18.31 -9.04
CA GLU A 221 -9.18 -18.83 -10.40
C GLU A 221 -7.71 -18.84 -10.80
N VAL A 222 -6.99 -17.74 -10.49
CA VAL A 222 -5.54 -17.64 -10.71
C VAL A 222 -4.80 -18.70 -9.90
N ASP A 223 -5.11 -18.82 -8.60
CA ASP A 223 -4.46 -19.77 -7.69
C ASP A 223 -4.76 -21.23 -8.01
N ALA A 224 -5.90 -21.53 -8.62
CA ALA A 224 -6.27 -22.88 -9.07
C ALA A 224 -5.56 -23.30 -10.37
N ASN A 225 -5.10 -22.35 -11.20
CA ASN A 225 -4.43 -22.61 -12.46
C ASN A 225 -2.94 -22.89 -12.24
N LYS A 226 -2.59 -24.18 -12.10
CA LYS A 226 -1.20 -24.62 -11.83
C LYS A 226 -0.22 -24.25 -12.94
N ALA A 227 -0.65 -24.32 -14.22
CA ALA A 227 0.20 -23.96 -15.35
C ALA A 227 0.52 -22.47 -15.34
N LEU A 228 -0.49 -21.63 -15.10
CA LEU A 228 -0.30 -20.18 -14.93
C LEU A 228 0.61 -19.87 -13.75
N ALA A 229 0.42 -20.52 -12.60
CA ALA A 229 1.26 -20.33 -11.41
C ALA A 229 2.73 -20.68 -11.69
N LYS A 230 3.02 -21.77 -12.42
CA LYS A 230 4.37 -22.16 -12.84
C LYS A 230 4.99 -21.10 -13.76
N LYS A 231 4.26 -20.62 -14.76
CA LYS A 231 4.73 -19.59 -15.69
C LYS A 231 4.98 -18.24 -14.99
N LEU A 232 4.08 -17.82 -14.09
CA LEU A 232 4.25 -16.60 -13.31
C LEU A 232 5.47 -16.66 -12.38
N GLU A 233 5.75 -17.83 -11.78
CA GLU A 233 6.96 -18.00 -10.96
C GLU A 233 8.23 -18.00 -11.83
N ALA A 234 8.22 -18.58 -13.03
CA ALA A 234 9.34 -18.50 -13.97
C ALA A 234 9.62 -17.04 -14.39
N ILE A 235 8.58 -16.25 -14.68
CA ILE A 235 8.70 -14.82 -14.97
C ILE A 235 9.31 -14.06 -13.79
N ARG A 236 8.80 -14.28 -12.58
CA ARG A 236 9.33 -13.66 -11.36
C ARG A 236 10.79 -14.03 -11.13
N GLY A 237 11.13 -15.31 -11.30
CA GLY A 237 12.49 -15.82 -11.16
C GLY A 237 13.46 -15.22 -12.17
N ALA A 238 13.07 -15.16 -13.45
CA ALA A 238 13.88 -14.56 -14.51
C ALA A 238 14.16 -13.06 -14.21
N ALA A 239 13.13 -12.30 -13.85
CA ALA A 239 13.29 -10.90 -13.45
C ALA A 239 14.17 -10.75 -12.19
N CYS A 240 14.10 -11.69 -11.25
CA CYS A 240 14.96 -11.73 -10.07
C CYS A 240 16.46 -11.87 -10.45
N VAL A 241 16.75 -12.72 -11.42
CA VAL A 241 18.10 -12.92 -11.97
C VAL A 241 18.57 -11.67 -12.72
N GLU A 242 17.74 -11.10 -13.60
CA GLU A 242 18.08 -9.87 -14.33
C GLU A 242 18.40 -8.68 -13.40
N MET A 243 17.76 -8.61 -12.25
CA MET A 243 18.04 -7.59 -11.21
C MET A 243 19.24 -7.94 -10.32
N GLY A 244 19.85 -9.10 -10.49
CA GLY A 244 21.00 -9.55 -9.69
C GLY A 244 20.66 -9.98 -8.25
N PHE A 245 19.40 -10.29 -7.95
CA PHE A 245 18.99 -10.79 -6.63
C PHE A 245 19.13 -12.30 -6.49
N ALA A 246 19.24 -13.04 -7.58
CA ALA A 246 19.45 -14.48 -7.61
C ALA A 246 20.38 -14.86 -8.76
N LYS A 247 21.04 -16.02 -8.63
CA LYS A 247 21.95 -16.53 -9.67
C LYS A 247 21.22 -17.32 -10.78
N ASP A 248 20.08 -17.91 -10.47
CA ASP A 248 19.24 -18.69 -11.37
C ASP A 248 17.79 -18.75 -10.86
N LEU A 249 16.88 -19.36 -11.63
CA LEU A 249 15.45 -19.45 -11.30
C LEU A 249 15.21 -20.25 -10.01
N ALA A 250 15.97 -21.30 -9.74
CA ALA A 250 15.82 -22.11 -8.55
C ALA A 250 16.23 -21.33 -7.29
N ASP A 251 17.33 -20.59 -7.38
CA ASP A 251 17.79 -19.69 -6.31
C ASP A 251 16.77 -18.57 -6.03
N ALA A 252 16.19 -17.97 -7.07
CA ALA A 252 15.17 -16.96 -6.95
C ALA A 252 13.95 -17.48 -6.16
N THR A 253 13.51 -18.70 -6.46
CA THR A 253 12.36 -19.33 -5.78
C THR A 253 12.67 -19.68 -4.33
N ALA A 254 13.88 -20.20 -4.06
CA ALA A 254 14.28 -20.62 -2.72
C ALA A 254 14.59 -19.44 -1.78
N ASN A 255 15.31 -18.41 -2.26
CA ASN A 255 15.94 -17.40 -1.43
C ASN A 255 15.34 -15.99 -1.59
N SER A 256 14.57 -15.72 -2.66
CA SER A 256 13.92 -14.43 -2.90
C SER A 256 12.44 -14.54 -3.30
N PRO A 257 11.60 -15.30 -2.58
CA PRO A 257 10.22 -15.56 -3.00
C PRO A 257 9.29 -14.33 -2.94
N ALA A 258 9.68 -13.29 -2.22
CA ALA A 258 8.87 -12.09 -2.01
C ALA A 258 9.26 -10.92 -2.93
N VAL A 259 10.43 -11.00 -3.60
CA VAL A 259 11.01 -9.91 -4.43
C VAL A 259 11.70 -10.51 -5.66
N PRO A 260 11.40 -10.00 -6.88
CA PRO A 260 10.34 -9.04 -7.20
C PRO A 260 8.94 -9.63 -7.02
N LYS A 261 7.92 -8.79 -7.03
CA LYS A 261 6.56 -9.25 -7.28
C LYS A 261 6.34 -9.39 -8.78
N VAL A 262 5.43 -10.29 -9.18
CA VAL A 262 5.01 -10.42 -10.57
C VAL A 262 3.55 -10.00 -10.70
N GLY A 263 3.22 -9.26 -11.76
CA GLY A 263 1.86 -8.88 -12.07
C GLY A 263 1.55 -8.94 -13.55
N SER A 264 0.32 -9.28 -13.87
CA SER A 264 -0.25 -9.16 -15.20
C SER A 264 -1.16 -7.94 -15.27
N VAL A 265 -1.12 -7.25 -16.43
CA VAL A 265 -1.97 -6.09 -16.71
C VAL A 265 -2.75 -6.29 -18.01
N ALA A 266 -3.92 -5.67 -18.08
CA ALA A 266 -4.78 -5.63 -19.28
C ALA A 266 -5.41 -4.25 -19.41
N ALA A 267 -5.80 -3.88 -20.64
CA ALA A 267 -6.62 -2.69 -20.87
C ALA A 267 -7.92 -2.74 -20.06
N PRO A 268 -8.56 -1.59 -19.79
CA PRO A 268 -9.82 -1.55 -19.05
C PRO A 268 -10.88 -2.46 -19.66
N VAL A 269 -11.50 -3.29 -18.83
CA VAL A 269 -12.59 -4.20 -19.21
C VAL A 269 -13.50 -4.44 -18.01
N ASP A 270 -14.80 -4.56 -18.23
CA ASP A 270 -15.78 -4.86 -17.18
C ASP A 270 -15.43 -6.18 -16.47
N PHE A 271 -15.51 -6.18 -15.14
CA PHE A 271 -15.33 -7.38 -14.35
C PHE A 271 -16.19 -7.38 -13.08
N THR A 272 -16.34 -8.55 -12.45
CA THR A 272 -16.97 -8.67 -11.14
C THR A 272 -15.89 -8.83 -10.07
N ASP A 273 -15.93 -8.02 -9.03
CA ASP A 273 -14.98 -8.07 -7.92
C ASP A 273 -15.25 -9.26 -6.96
N ILE A 274 -14.37 -9.45 -5.97
CA ILE A 274 -14.49 -10.55 -4.99
C ILE A 274 -15.73 -10.45 -4.09
N SER A 275 -16.41 -9.30 -4.04
CA SER A 275 -17.66 -9.11 -3.30
C SER A 275 -18.89 -9.37 -4.15
N GLY A 276 -18.73 -9.59 -5.46
CA GLY A 276 -19.82 -9.76 -6.42
C GLY A 276 -20.31 -8.45 -7.04
N LYS A 277 -19.64 -7.34 -6.78
CA LYS A 277 -19.97 -6.04 -7.38
C LYS A 277 -19.39 -5.95 -8.80
N GLU A 278 -20.20 -5.47 -9.74
CA GLU A 278 -19.74 -5.14 -11.08
C GLU A 278 -18.89 -3.87 -11.06
N VAL A 279 -17.72 -3.92 -11.71
CA VAL A 279 -16.81 -2.79 -11.92
C VAL A 279 -16.72 -2.54 -13.42
N LYS A 280 -17.03 -1.33 -13.84
CA LYS A 280 -17.05 -0.97 -15.26
C LYS A 280 -15.69 -0.53 -15.77
N ALA A 281 -15.41 -0.76 -17.06
CA ALA A 281 -14.18 -0.36 -17.72
C ALA A 281 -13.93 1.16 -17.58
N GLU A 282 -14.97 1.98 -17.62
CA GLU A 282 -14.88 3.44 -17.47
C GLU A 282 -14.46 3.91 -16.06
N GLU A 283 -14.55 3.04 -15.06
CA GLU A 283 -14.13 3.33 -13.69
C GLU A 283 -12.61 3.21 -13.49
N MET A 284 -11.88 2.65 -14.46
CA MET A 284 -10.45 2.36 -14.34
C MET A 284 -9.66 2.76 -15.58
N ASP A 285 -8.35 2.83 -15.47
CA ASP A 285 -7.42 3.13 -16.56
C ASP A 285 -6.59 1.92 -16.96
N ILE A 286 -6.49 0.91 -16.10
CA ILE A 286 -5.76 -0.34 -16.30
C ILE A 286 -6.32 -1.43 -15.37
N CYS A 287 -6.39 -2.68 -15.83
CA CYS A 287 -6.63 -3.85 -14.97
C CYS A 287 -5.32 -4.46 -14.51
N ALA A 288 -5.24 -4.93 -13.26
CA ALA A 288 -4.06 -5.61 -12.73
C ALA A 288 -4.39 -6.79 -11.83
N ARG A 289 -3.57 -7.85 -11.95
CA ARG A 289 -3.54 -9.00 -11.04
C ARG A 289 -2.10 -9.20 -10.58
N VAL A 290 -1.90 -9.26 -9.27
CA VAL A 290 -0.55 -9.30 -8.68
C VAL A 290 -0.38 -10.53 -7.82
N ILE A 291 0.72 -11.23 -8.04
CA ILE A 291 1.13 -12.38 -7.23
C ILE A 291 2.10 -11.91 -6.14
N SER A 292 1.81 -12.29 -4.92
CA SER A 292 2.65 -12.04 -3.76
C SER A 292 2.85 -13.33 -2.99
N VAL A 293 4.11 -13.78 -2.91
CA VAL A 293 4.48 -15.05 -2.25
C VAL A 293 3.60 -16.20 -2.74
N PHE A 294 3.66 -16.47 -4.05
CA PHE A 294 2.99 -17.57 -4.77
C PHE A 294 1.45 -17.54 -4.78
N LYS A 295 0.82 -16.46 -4.32
CA LYS A 295 -0.63 -16.33 -4.27
C LYS A 295 -1.10 -15.03 -4.92
N CYS A 296 -2.23 -15.11 -5.62
CA CYS A 296 -2.87 -13.93 -6.17
C CYS A 296 -3.41 -13.05 -5.03
N HIS A 297 -3.03 -11.79 -5.04
CA HIS A 297 -3.46 -10.84 -4.04
C HIS A 297 -4.94 -10.50 -4.21
N LYS A 298 -5.69 -10.45 -3.10
CA LYS A 298 -7.14 -10.13 -3.11
C LYS A 298 -7.45 -8.66 -3.48
N ALA A 299 -6.44 -7.80 -3.45
CA ALA A 299 -6.48 -6.41 -3.94
C ALA A 299 -5.22 -6.16 -4.78
N CYS A 300 -4.75 -4.93 -4.90
CA CYS A 300 -3.42 -4.61 -5.42
C CYS A 300 -2.52 -4.17 -4.26
N PRO A 301 -1.36 -4.83 -4.01
CA PRO A 301 -0.41 -4.33 -3.01
C PRO A 301 0.02 -2.91 -3.35
N LEU A 302 0.07 -2.02 -2.36
CA LEU A 302 0.39 -0.61 -2.57
C LEU A 302 1.71 -0.42 -3.33
N THR A 303 2.76 -1.17 -2.97
CA THR A 303 4.05 -1.10 -3.65
C THR A 303 3.98 -1.54 -5.13
N SER A 304 3.11 -2.50 -5.46
CA SER A 304 2.86 -2.89 -6.85
C SER A 304 2.04 -1.85 -7.60
N ALA A 305 1.02 -1.29 -6.93
CA ALA A 305 0.25 -0.19 -7.49
C ALA A 305 1.14 1.03 -7.79
N SER A 306 2.15 1.31 -6.96
CA SER A 306 3.15 2.36 -7.21
C SER A 306 3.93 2.09 -8.50
N SER A 307 4.44 0.87 -8.69
CA SER A 307 5.15 0.51 -9.94
C SER A 307 4.24 0.59 -11.18
N ILE A 308 3.01 0.09 -11.09
CA ILE A 308 2.02 0.16 -12.17
C ILE A 308 1.69 1.62 -12.50
N SER A 309 1.46 2.46 -11.49
CA SER A 309 1.07 3.86 -11.72
C SER A 309 2.19 4.69 -12.34
N VAL A 310 3.44 4.48 -11.95
CA VAL A 310 4.60 5.13 -12.60
C VAL A 310 4.76 4.63 -14.03
N ALA A 311 4.71 3.31 -14.24
CA ALA A 311 4.84 2.72 -15.57
C ALA A 311 3.75 3.19 -16.55
N ALA A 312 2.55 3.54 -16.07
CA ALA A 312 1.48 4.05 -16.93
C ALA A 312 1.83 5.33 -17.67
N PHE A 313 2.73 6.15 -17.12
CA PHE A 313 3.16 7.41 -17.75
C PHE A 313 4.52 7.32 -18.46
N VAL A 314 5.32 6.27 -18.25
CA VAL A 314 6.63 6.15 -18.89
C VAL A 314 6.49 5.48 -20.25
N PRO A 315 6.80 6.18 -21.37
CA PRO A 315 6.66 5.66 -22.72
C PRO A 315 7.43 4.37 -22.93
N GLY A 316 6.83 3.43 -23.67
CA GLY A 316 7.44 2.16 -24.02
C GLY A 316 7.35 1.06 -22.96
N THR A 317 6.77 1.32 -21.79
CA THR A 317 6.43 0.26 -20.83
C THR A 317 5.15 -0.47 -21.25
N ILE A 318 5.00 -1.72 -20.83
CA ILE A 318 3.77 -2.52 -21.09
C ILE A 318 2.52 -1.82 -20.52
N VAL A 319 2.65 -1.19 -19.35
CA VAL A 319 1.51 -0.49 -18.74
C VAL A 319 1.11 0.72 -19.56
N ASN A 320 2.07 1.52 -20.03
CA ASN A 320 1.81 2.71 -20.86
C ASN A 320 1.10 2.35 -22.18
N GLU A 321 1.42 1.20 -22.75
CA GLU A 321 0.78 0.75 -24.00
C GLU A 321 -0.69 0.34 -23.81
N LEU A 322 -1.09 -0.08 -22.62
CA LEU A 322 -2.42 -0.63 -22.33
C LEU A 322 -3.31 0.33 -21.54
N ALA A 323 -2.70 1.26 -20.78
CA ALA A 323 -3.44 2.18 -19.94
C ALA A 323 -4.10 3.30 -20.76
N VAL A 324 -5.29 3.73 -20.33
CA VAL A 324 -6.04 4.84 -20.94
C VAL A 324 -5.97 6.10 -20.09
N CYS A 325 -4.82 6.36 -19.47
CA CYS A 325 -4.60 7.52 -18.62
C CYS A 325 -4.66 8.82 -19.41
N ASN A 326 -5.21 9.88 -18.77
CA ASN A 326 -5.11 11.23 -19.29
C ASN A 326 -3.71 11.81 -19.00
N PRO A 327 -2.89 12.14 -20.00
CA PRO A 327 -1.54 12.67 -19.79
C PRO A 327 -1.50 13.98 -18.98
N GLY A 328 -2.59 14.78 -19.01
CA GLY A 328 -2.69 16.04 -18.27
C GLY A 328 -3.05 15.87 -16.79
N GLN A 329 -3.39 14.65 -16.36
CA GLN A 329 -3.72 14.31 -14.99
C GLN A 329 -2.83 13.17 -14.54
N GLN A 330 -1.88 13.41 -13.67
CA GLN A 330 -1.03 12.34 -13.09
C GLN A 330 -1.85 11.47 -12.13
N THR A 331 -2.84 10.76 -12.67
CA THR A 331 -3.78 9.91 -11.93
C THR A 331 -3.95 8.59 -12.67
N VAL A 332 -3.88 7.49 -11.95
CA VAL A 332 -4.11 6.15 -12.49
C VAL A 332 -5.11 5.41 -11.62
N ARG A 333 -6.21 4.96 -12.22
CA ARG A 333 -7.22 4.13 -11.58
C ARG A 333 -6.95 2.66 -11.95
N ILE A 334 -6.54 1.88 -10.97
CA ILE A 334 -6.14 0.48 -11.15
C ILE A 334 -7.30 -0.42 -10.74
N GLY A 335 -7.88 -1.15 -11.70
CA GLY A 335 -8.87 -2.20 -11.45
C GLY A 335 -8.20 -3.46 -10.90
N HIS A 336 -8.59 -3.90 -9.71
CA HIS A 336 -8.02 -5.06 -9.02
C HIS A 336 -9.13 -5.94 -8.41
N PRO A 337 -8.83 -7.14 -7.90
CA PRO A 337 -9.88 -8.07 -7.47
C PRO A 337 -10.91 -7.55 -6.47
N SER A 338 -10.61 -6.49 -5.70
CA SER A 338 -11.54 -5.89 -4.72
C SER A 338 -12.13 -4.55 -5.18
N GLY A 339 -12.05 -4.20 -6.46
CA GLY A 339 -12.58 -2.95 -7.01
C GLY A 339 -11.52 -2.07 -7.67
N VAL A 340 -11.54 -0.76 -7.44
CA VAL A 340 -10.63 0.21 -8.06
C VAL A 340 -9.81 0.93 -6.99
N MET A 341 -8.53 1.16 -7.28
CA MET A 341 -7.60 1.94 -6.46
C MET A 341 -7.06 3.11 -7.27
N THR A 342 -7.17 4.31 -6.75
CA THR A 342 -6.62 5.53 -7.38
C THR A 342 -5.24 5.83 -6.83
N MET A 343 -4.29 6.05 -7.75
CA MET A 343 -2.89 6.38 -7.49
C MET A 343 -2.54 7.70 -8.16
N TYR A 344 -1.63 8.45 -7.54
CA TYR A 344 -1.10 9.73 -8.03
C TYR A 344 0.43 9.63 -8.09
N PRO A 345 1.01 9.21 -9.21
CA PRO A 345 2.47 9.22 -9.38
C PRO A 345 2.94 10.64 -9.73
N TYR A 346 3.91 11.15 -8.98
CA TYR A 346 4.51 12.46 -9.21
C TYR A 346 5.85 12.30 -9.94
N LEU A 347 5.78 12.32 -11.27
CA LEU A 347 6.96 12.30 -12.14
C LEU A 347 7.26 13.71 -12.63
N ASP A 348 8.53 14.00 -12.89
CA ASP A 348 8.95 15.25 -13.52
C ASP A 348 8.61 15.27 -15.03
N ASP A 349 9.41 14.66 -15.87
CA ASP A 349 9.16 14.52 -17.30
C ASP A 349 9.36 13.04 -17.71
N PRO A 350 8.25 12.33 -17.97
CA PRO A 350 8.33 10.92 -18.34
C PRO A 350 8.92 10.65 -19.73
N ALA A 351 9.12 11.69 -20.55
CA ALA A 351 9.76 11.58 -21.86
C ALA A 351 11.30 11.65 -21.80
N LYS A 352 11.87 11.92 -20.64
CA LYS A 352 13.33 11.89 -20.43
C LYS A 352 13.91 10.48 -20.64
N PRO A 353 15.24 10.38 -20.86
CA PRO A 353 15.92 9.09 -20.76
C PRO A 353 15.57 8.38 -19.45
N LEU A 354 15.35 7.06 -19.50
CA LEU A 354 14.84 6.27 -18.35
C LEU A 354 15.64 6.45 -17.04
N ASN A 355 16.94 6.67 -17.16
CA ASN A 355 17.83 6.90 -16.02
C ASN A 355 17.80 8.34 -15.46
N GLU A 356 17.07 9.25 -16.12
CA GLU A 356 16.93 10.65 -15.73
C GLU A 356 15.52 10.99 -15.23
N ILE A 357 14.57 10.06 -15.37
CA ILE A 357 13.21 10.22 -14.84
C ILE A 357 13.26 10.25 -13.32
N ASN A 358 12.79 11.35 -12.74
CA ASN A 358 12.65 11.48 -11.31
C ASN A 358 11.20 11.23 -10.87
N VAL A 359 11.01 10.40 -9.85
CA VAL A 359 9.73 10.14 -9.20
C VAL A 359 9.83 10.70 -7.78
N SER A 360 9.34 11.93 -7.60
CA SER A 360 9.39 12.61 -6.30
C SER A 360 8.46 11.98 -5.26
N GLY A 361 7.41 11.29 -5.72
CA GLY A 361 6.49 10.59 -4.84
C GLY A 361 5.46 9.76 -5.60
N VAL A 362 4.78 8.90 -4.85
CA VAL A 362 3.56 8.22 -5.32
C VAL A 362 2.54 8.27 -4.21
N ALA A 363 1.42 8.96 -4.45
CA ALA A 363 0.34 9.01 -3.49
C ALA A 363 -0.76 7.99 -3.81
N VAL A 364 -1.45 7.56 -2.77
CA VAL A 364 -2.64 6.71 -2.86
C VAL A 364 -3.82 7.41 -2.22
N GLN A 365 -4.97 7.34 -2.89
CA GLN A 365 -6.25 7.80 -2.37
C GLN A 365 -6.67 6.98 -1.17
N ARG A 366 -6.99 7.63 -0.07
CA ARG A 366 -7.50 7.01 1.16
C ARG A 366 -8.58 7.87 1.79
N THR A 367 -9.26 7.30 2.78
CA THR A 367 -10.14 8.02 3.69
C THR A 367 -9.85 7.56 5.11
N ALA A 368 -10.14 8.39 6.11
CA ALA A 368 -10.06 8.02 7.50
C ALA A 368 -11.33 8.47 8.24
N ARG A 369 -11.52 7.96 9.44
CA ARG A 369 -12.62 8.38 10.31
C ARG A 369 -12.26 8.12 11.76
N ARG A 370 -12.45 9.14 12.61
CA ARG A 370 -12.50 8.97 14.06
C ARG A 370 -13.80 8.24 14.40
N ILE A 371 -13.70 7.10 15.05
CA ILE A 371 -14.88 6.28 15.42
C ILE A 371 -15.31 6.65 16.83
N MET A 372 -14.35 6.74 17.75
CA MET A 372 -14.57 7.13 19.15
C MET A 372 -13.26 7.58 19.79
N ASP A 373 -13.37 8.26 20.91
CA ASP A 373 -12.31 8.50 21.88
C ASP A 373 -12.80 8.22 23.30
N GLY A 374 -11.87 8.04 24.20
CA GLY A 374 -12.19 7.75 25.59
C GLY A 374 -11.02 7.20 26.39
N THR A 375 -11.33 6.53 27.48
CA THR A 375 -10.34 5.92 28.37
C THR A 375 -10.33 4.40 28.22
N LEU A 376 -9.17 3.86 27.85
CA LEU A 376 -8.91 2.44 27.85
C LEU A 376 -8.55 1.96 29.25
N TYR A 377 -9.18 0.88 29.71
CA TYR A 377 -8.95 0.25 31.01
C TYR A 377 -8.16 -1.03 30.85
N ILE A 378 -6.94 -1.06 31.40
CA ILE A 378 -6.02 -2.18 31.35
C ILE A 378 -5.92 -2.79 32.76
N ARG A 379 -5.90 -4.12 32.82
CA ARG A 379 -5.69 -4.84 34.09
C ARG A 379 -4.31 -4.54 34.68
N LYS A 380 -4.16 -4.68 36.00
CA LYS A 380 -2.86 -4.54 36.68
C LYS A 380 -1.98 -5.73 36.39
#